data_c1ecb57a3b086cc278b7ad26632fefea
#
_entry.id   c1ecb57a3b086cc278b7ad26632fefea
#
_cell.length_a   1.000
_cell.length_b   1.000
_cell.length_c   1.000
_cell.angle_alpha   90.00
_cell.angle_beta   90.00
_cell.angle_gamma   90.00
#
_symmetry.space_group_name_H-M   'P 1'
#
loop_
_entity.id
_entity.type
_entity.pdbx_description
1 polymer ?
#
loop_
_entity_poly.entity_id
_entity_poly.type
_entity_poly.pdbx_seq_one_letter_code
_entity_poly.pdbx_strand_id
1 'polypeptide(L)'
;VEVIMAQEHLLRDSTFVAFDTETTGLRPVAASLVEIGAVKFKFDGSEIDTFSELIDPEEPIPEEVQGIHGISNEMVTGKPRVHEVLPRFLEFLGPTESILMAHNALFDLGFIVLDLYRLQMLLPEHKVFDTVTLARTLIPFLPGYRLQGLCAALEVSKGQEHRALADAKLVKGLFLKLLERTEGVETVHQLSQLTRPVSFLDAKVSRMEAPPGFEELDAALEAERAVEIVYAGGTKGPEPRRVTPRAIVESSGFMYLAAYCHVDGRNKMYRLSRIKSFRVEAR
;
A
#
# COMPACT_ATOMS: atom_id res chain seq x y z
N VAL A 1 -21.96 -24.18 29.35
CA VAL A 1 -21.27 -23.15 28.52
C VAL A 1 -20.82 -23.89 27.27
N GLU A 2 -21.61 -23.86 26.18
CA GLU A 2 -21.20 -24.34 24.87
C GLU A 2 -20.03 -23.46 24.42
N VAL A 3 -18.84 -24.05 24.33
CA VAL A 3 -17.72 -23.46 23.60
C VAL A 3 -18.14 -23.51 22.14
N ILE A 4 -18.59 -22.39 21.58
CA ILE A 4 -18.74 -22.22 20.14
C ILE A 4 -17.34 -22.38 19.57
N MET A 5 -17.02 -23.57 19.09
CA MET A 5 -15.81 -23.84 18.31
C MET A 5 -15.90 -22.93 17.09
N ALA A 6 -15.11 -21.88 17.05
CA ALA A 6 -14.97 -21.05 15.86
C ALA A 6 -14.63 -22.01 14.71
N GLN A 7 -15.48 -22.04 13.68
CA GLN A 7 -15.28 -22.92 12.53
C GLN A 7 -13.90 -22.58 11.94
N GLU A 8 -12.98 -23.55 11.99
CA GLU A 8 -11.62 -23.32 11.51
C GLU A 8 -11.68 -23.02 10.01
N HIS A 9 -11.17 -21.85 9.62
CA HIS A 9 -11.13 -21.42 8.23
C HIS A 9 -10.05 -22.22 7.50
N LEU A 10 -10.48 -23.18 6.65
CA LEU A 10 -9.57 -24.06 5.91
C LEU A 10 -8.95 -23.33 4.72
N LEU A 11 -7.64 -23.52 4.51
CA LEU A 11 -6.94 -22.95 3.38
C LEU A 11 -7.52 -23.40 2.03
N ARG A 12 -7.90 -24.70 1.92
CA ARG A 12 -8.48 -25.23 0.69
C ARG A 12 -9.81 -24.59 0.27
N ASP A 13 -10.56 -24.03 1.24
CA ASP A 13 -11.86 -23.40 1.01
C ASP A 13 -11.74 -21.87 0.86
N SER A 14 -10.51 -21.35 1.07
CA SER A 14 -10.22 -19.92 1.06
C SER A 14 -10.11 -19.35 -0.35
N THR A 15 -10.33 -18.05 -0.42
CA THR A 15 -9.96 -17.23 -1.58
C THR A 15 -8.71 -16.44 -1.22
N PHE A 16 -7.75 -16.46 -2.13
CA PHE A 16 -6.47 -15.78 -1.98
C PHE A 16 -6.36 -14.62 -2.95
N VAL A 17 -5.67 -13.55 -2.55
CA VAL A 17 -5.33 -12.42 -3.41
C VAL A 17 -3.86 -12.09 -3.21
N ALA A 18 -3.05 -12.32 -4.23
CA ALA A 18 -1.69 -11.81 -4.28
C ALA A 18 -1.71 -10.45 -4.98
N PHE A 19 -0.98 -9.46 -4.45
CA PHE A 19 -0.89 -8.14 -5.03
C PHE A 19 0.52 -7.57 -4.93
N ASP A 20 0.78 -6.58 -5.78
CA ASP A 20 2.02 -5.83 -5.86
C ASP A 20 1.74 -4.42 -6.36
N THR A 21 2.62 -3.45 -6.08
CA THR A 21 2.47 -2.06 -6.49
C THR A 21 3.77 -1.52 -7.09
N GLU A 22 3.63 -0.70 -8.17
CA GLU A 22 4.71 0.12 -8.67
C GLU A 22 4.52 1.58 -8.24
N THR A 23 5.61 2.28 -8.01
CA THR A 23 5.61 3.60 -7.38
C THR A 23 6.62 4.55 -8.02
N THR A 24 6.46 5.87 -7.82
CA THR A 24 7.46 6.86 -8.24
C THR A 24 8.72 6.88 -7.36
N GLY A 25 8.80 6.05 -6.32
CA GLY A 25 9.95 5.97 -5.41
C GLY A 25 9.66 5.17 -4.14
N LEU A 26 10.60 5.15 -3.20
CA LEU A 26 10.60 4.18 -2.09
C LEU A 26 9.80 4.61 -0.84
N ARG A 27 9.37 5.87 -0.74
CA ARG A 27 8.79 6.41 0.48
C ARG A 27 7.39 6.97 0.24
N PRO A 28 6.35 6.41 0.88
CA PRO A 28 4.96 6.84 0.64
C PRO A 28 4.73 8.36 0.80
N VAL A 29 5.40 8.99 1.78
CA VAL A 29 5.29 10.45 2.02
C VAL A 29 6.00 11.33 0.98
N ALA A 30 6.74 10.74 0.05
CA ALA A 30 7.53 11.46 -0.96
C ALA A 30 7.36 10.90 -2.38
N ALA A 31 6.53 9.89 -2.54
CA ALA A 31 6.30 9.20 -3.81
C ALA A 31 4.83 8.80 -3.93
N SER A 32 4.41 8.38 -5.11
CA SER A 32 3.02 8.07 -5.46
C SER A 32 2.91 6.69 -6.12
N LEU A 33 1.73 6.06 -6.06
CA LEU A 33 1.42 4.84 -6.81
C LEU A 33 1.37 5.15 -8.32
N VAL A 34 1.89 4.23 -9.13
CA VAL A 34 1.81 4.28 -10.61
C VAL A 34 1.17 3.05 -11.22
N GLU A 35 1.14 1.92 -10.52
CA GLU A 35 0.42 0.71 -10.93
C GLU A 35 0.01 -0.09 -9.69
N ILE A 36 -1.16 -0.74 -9.76
CA ILE A 36 -1.57 -1.80 -8.84
C ILE A 36 -1.89 -3.03 -9.67
N GLY A 37 -1.27 -4.15 -9.30
CA GLY A 37 -1.53 -5.46 -9.88
C GLY A 37 -1.96 -6.46 -8.82
N ALA A 38 -2.96 -7.28 -9.13
CA ALA A 38 -3.37 -8.34 -8.23
C ALA A 38 -3.93 -9.55 -8.99
N VAL A 39 -3.82 -10.72 -8.38
CA VAL A 39 -4.43 -11.96 -8.87
C VAL A 39 -5.21 -12.63 -7.75
N LYS A 40 -6.48 -12.93 -8.02
CA LYS A 40 -7.37 -13.68 -7.13
C LYS A 40 -7.36 -15.14 -7.56
N PHE A 41 -7.19 -16.07 -6.60
CA PHE A 41 -7.02 -17.48 -6.91
C PHE A 41 -7.52 -18.40 -5.80
N LYS A 42 -7.62 -19.68 -6.10
CA LYS A 42 -7.95 -20.76 -5.16
C LYS A 42 -6.70 -21.49 -4.66
N PHE A 43 -6.86 -22.29 -3.63
CA PHE A 43 -5.78 -23.07 -3.02
C PHE A 43 -5.05 -24.00 -4.01
N ASP A 44 -5.74 -24.52 -5.02
CA ASP A 44 -5.17 -25.34 -6.09
C ASP A 44 -4.38 -24.50 -7.13
N GLY A 45 -4.31 -23.19 -6.95
CA GLY A 45 -3.62 -22.26 -7.83
C GLY A 45 -4.45 -21.79 -9.03
N SER A 46 -5.71 -22.26 -9.19
CA SER A 46 -6.59 -21.78 -10.27
C SER A 46 -6.91 -20.30 -10.08
N GLU A 47 -6.68 -19.49 -11.12
CA GLU A 47 -6.97 -18.06 -11.13
C GLU A 47 -8.48 -17.84 -11.30
N ILE A 48 -9.04 -16.96 -10.46
CA ILE A 48 -10.44 -16.54 -10.51
C ILE A 48 -10.56 -15.26 -11.31
N ASP A 49 -9.70 -14.27 -11.01
CA ASP A 49 -9.75 -12.93 -11.59
C ASP A 49 -8.41 -12.23 -11.47
N THR A 50 -8.22 -11.14 -12.21
CA THR A 50 -7.03 -10.31 -12.16
C THR A 50 -7.39 -8.83 -12.14
N PHE A 51 -6.59 -8.04 -11.43
CA PHE A 51 -6.63 -6.59 -11.40
C PHE A 51 -5.31 -6.04 -11.94
N SER A 52 -5.36 -5.08 -12.86
CA SER A 52 -4.16 -4.44 -13.41
C SER A 52 -4.52 -3.05 -13.90
N GLU A 53 -4.10 -2.04 -13.14
CA GLU A 53 -4.44 -0.65 -13.41
C GLU A 53 -3.23 0.25 -13.29
N LEU A 54 -2.90 0.96 -14.38
CA LEU A 54 -1.98 2.10 -14.35
C LEU A 54 -2.67 3.30 -13.69
N ILE A 55 -1.91 4.05 -12.92
CA ILE A 55 -2.38 5.22 -12.16
C ILE A 55 -1.60 6.44 -12.61
N ASP A 56 -2.29 7.54 -12.93
CA ASP A 56 -1.66 8.84 -13.12
C ASP A 56 -1.23 9.39 -11.73
N PRO A 57 0.09 9.46 -11.44
CA PRO A 57 0.59 9.90 -10.14
C PRO A 57 0.51 11.43 -9.95
N GLU A 58 0.06 12.17 -10.98
CA GLU A 58 0.01 13.64 -11.01
C GLU A 58 1.39 14.31 -10.79
N GLU A 59 2.47 13.54 -10.96
CA GLU A 59 3.86 14.00 -10.84
C GLU A 59 4.77 13.20 -11.79
N PRO A 60 5.91 13.76 -12.21
CA PRO A 60 6.84 13.02 -13.06
C PRO A 60 7.41 11.79 -12.33
N ILE A 61 7.46 10.67 -13.05
CA ILE A 61 8.17 9.47 -12.61
C ILE A 61 9.67 9.70 -12.87
N PRO A 62 10.55 9.60 -11.85
CA PRO A 62 12.00 9.75 -12.06
C PRO A 62 12.55 8.72 -13.05
N GLU A 63 13.49 9.11 -13.91
CA GLU A 63 14.08 8.23 -14.95
C GLU A 63 14.65 6.94 -14.37
N GLU A 64 15.32 7.02 -13.20
CA GLU A 64 15.87 5.86 -12.51
C GLU A 64 14.77 4.83 -12.16
N VAL A 65 13.59 5.32 -11.77
CA VAL A 65 12.46 4.49 -11.38
C VAL A 65 11.76 3.91 -12.62
N GLN A 66 11.63 4.72 -13.70
CA GLN A 66 11.16 4.21 -15.01
C GLN A 66 12.06 3.07 -15.51
N GLY A 67 13.37 3.16 -15.28
CA GLY A 67 14.33 2.11 -15.62
C GLY A 67 14.13 0.80 -14.84
N ILE A 68 13.46 0.85 -13.69
CA ILE A 68 13.16 -0.33 -12.86
C ILE A 68 11.91 -1.06 -13.37
N HIS A 69 10.76 -0.37 -13.42
CA HIS A 69 9.48 -1.00 -13.75
C HIS A 69 9.01 -0.79 -15.19
N GLY A 70 9.76 -0.02 -15.99
CA GLY A 70 9.45 0.22 -17.40
C GLY A 70 8.21 1.09 -17.67
N ILE A 71 7.60 1.69 -16.64
CA ILE A 71 6.43 2.56 -16.80
C ILE A 71 6.92 3.99 -17.03
N SER A 72 6.65 4.53 -18.23
CA SER A 72 7.02 5.91 -18.57
C SER A 72 5.94 6.92 -18.19
N ASN A 73 6.32 8.21 -18.19
CA ASN A 73 5.36 9.30 -17.96
C ASN A 73 4.22 9.30 -19.00
N GLU A 74 4.51 8.94 -20.26
CA GLU A 74 3.50 8.88 -21.32
C GLU A 74 2.48 7.76 -21.07
N MET A 75 2.91 6.64 -20.48
CA MET A 75 2.02 5.50 -20.19
C MET A 75 0.99 5.82 -19.11
N VAL A 76 1.32 6.69 -18.15
CA VAL A 76 0.43 7.05 -17.03
C VAL A 76 -0.36 8.33 -17.29
N THR A 77 0.08 9.17 -18.23
CA THR A 77 -0.63 10.40 -18.58
C THR A 77 -2.07 10.12 -19.03
N GLY A 78 -3.03 10.73 -18.33
CA GLY A 78 -4.46 10.56 -18.62
C GLY A 78 -5.04 9.21 -18.18
N LYS A 79 -4.29 8.41 -17.42
CA LYS A 79 -4.83 7.22 -16.76
C LYS A 79 -5.69 7.64 -15.56
N PRO A 80 -6.54 6.74 -15.03
CA PRO A 80 -7.28 7.01 -13.81
C PRO A 80 -6.34 7.41 -12.67
N ARG A 81 -6.79 8.31 -11.80
CA ARG A 81 -6.06 8.71 -10.61
C ARG A 81 -6.30 7.74 -9.45
N VAL A 82 -5.50 7.82 -8.40
CA VAL A 82 -5.57 6.91 -7.26
C VAL A 82 -6.96 6.88 -6.60
N HIS A 83 -7.69 8.01 -6.57
CA HIS A 83 -9.04 8.06 -6.01
C HIS A 83 -10.10 7.31 -6.85
N GLU A 84 -9.81 7.00 -8.10
CA GLU A 84 -10.66 6.20 -8.98
C GLU A 84 -10.26 4.72 -8.93
N VAL A 85 -8.96 4.43 -8.81
CA VAL A 85 -8.42 3.07 -8.84
C VAL A 85 -8.56 2.37 -7.51
N LEU A 86 -8.23 3.06 -6.41
CA LEU A 86 -8.14 2.43 -5.09
C LEU A 86 -9.49 1.86 -4.60
N PRO A 87 -10.66 2.53 -4.78
CA PRO A 87 -11.95 1.93 -4.45
C PRO A 87 -12.21 0.62 -5.20
N ARG A 88 -11.87 0.55 -6.50
CA ARG A 88 -12.03 -0.66 -7.31
C ARG A 88 -11.07 -1.78 -6.87
N PHE A 89 -9.87 -1.41 -6.46
CA PHE A 89 -8.93 -2.37 -5.89
C PHE A 89 -9.45 -2.95 -4.56
N LEU A 90 -10.00 -2.11 -3.67
CA LEU A 90 -10.61 -2.60 -2.42
C LEU A 90 -11.79 -3.55 -2.68
N GLU A 91 -12.64 -3.24 -3.65
CA GLU A 91 -13.72 -4.14 -4.09
C GLU A 91 -13.15 -5.46 -4.63
N PHE A 92 -12.08 -5.39 -5.42
CA PHE A 92 -11.39 -6.58 -5.93
C PHE A 92 -10.83 -7.45 -4.80
N LEU A 93 -10.35 -6.90 -3.68
CA LEU A 93 -9.89 -7.71 -2.54
C LEU A 93 -10.99 -8.65 -2.03
N GLY A 94 -12.24 -8.24 -2.12
CA GLY A 94 -13.39 -9.04 -1.70
C GLY A 94 -13.62 -8.97 -0.18
N PRO A 95 -14.29 -9.99 0.39
CA PRO A 95 -14.64 -10.01 1.82
C PRO A 95 -13.39 -10.16 2.70
N THR A 96 -13.51 -9.74 3.97
CA THR A 96 -12.42 -9.72 4.96
C THR A 96 -11.77 -11.09 5.21
N GLU A 97 -12.50 -12.17 4.91
CA GLU A 97 -12.03 -13.55 4.99
C GLU A 97 -11.07 -13.93 3.85
N SER A 98 -10.97 -13.10 2.79
CA SER A 98 -9.96 -13.29 1.74
C SER A 98 -8.56 -13.17 2.33
N ILE A 99 -7.68 -14.10 1.96
CA ILE A 99 -6.31 -14.13 2.44
C ILE A 99 -5.44 -13.35 1.47
N LEU A 100 -4.94 -12.20 1.92
CA LEU A 100 -4.08 -11.38 1.10
C LEU A 100 -2.62 -11.77 1.26
N MET A 101 -1.82 -11.54 0.23
CA MET A 101 -0.37 -11.70 0.28
C MET A 101 0.36 -10.73 -0.64
N ALA A 102 1.54 -10.32 -0.20
CA ALA A 102 2.47 -9.51 -0.97
C ALA A 102 3.91 -9.89 -0.63
N HIS A 103 4.88 -9.41 -1.40
CA HIS A 103 6.28 -9.64 -1.15
C HIS A 103 6.94 -8.39 -0.54
N ASN A 104 7.32 -8.44 0.74
CA ASN A 104 7.65 -7.25 1.54
C ASN A 104 6.44 -6.34 1.75
N ALA A 105 5.33 -6.95 2.16
CA ALA A 105 3.97 -6.37 2.22
C ALA A 105 3.88 -4.97 2.84
N LEU A 106 4.71 -4.63 3.83
CA LEU A 106 4.69 -3.31 4.47
C LEU A 106 5.11 -2.17 3.52
N PHE A 107 5.78 -2.47 2.41
CA PHE A 107 6.07 -1.49 1.38
C PHE A 107 4.79 -1.07 0.66
N ASP A 108 4.07 -2.02 0.09
CA ASP A 108 2.82 -1.78 -0.64
C ASP A 108 1.74 -1.19 0.26
N LEU A 109 1.58 -1.75 1.45
CA LEU A 109 0.63 -1.26 2.45
C LEU A 109 0.92 0.19 2.84
N GLY A 110 2.18 0.60 2.90
CA GLY A 110 2.55 1.99 3.22
C GLY A 110 1.97 3.00 2.22
N PHE A 111 1.99 2.69 0.93
CA PHE A 111 1.40 3.53 -0.12
C PHE A 111 -0.13 3.48 -0.10
N ILE A 112 -0.69 2.28 -0.06
CA ILE A 112 -2.15 2.08 -0.04
C ILE A 112 -2.77 2.78 1.17
N VAL A 113 -2.22 2.59 2.37
CA VAL A 113 -2.73 3.20 3.61
C VAL A 113 -2.64 4.72 3.59
N LEU A 114 -1.54 5.28 3.08
CA LEU A 114 -1.44 6.74 2.95
C LEU A 114 -2.50 7.30 2.02
N ASP A 115 -2.75 6.64 0.89
CA ASP A 115 -3.77 7.10 -0.04
C ASP A 115 -5.19 6.88 0.50
N LEU A 116 -5.45 5.81 1.26
CA LEU A 116 -6.72 5.65 1.98
C LEU A 116 -6.96 6.80 2.98
N TYR A 117 -5.93 7.22 3.73
CA TYR A 117 -6.04 8.40 4.61
C TYR A 117 -6.29 9.69 3.83
N ARG A 118 -5.62 9.91 2.70
CA ARG A 118 -5.83 11.07 1.81
C ARG A 118 -7.26 11.13 1.25
N LEU A 119 -7.84 9.97 0.99
CA LEU A 119 -9.20 9.80 0.47
C LEU A 119 -10.25 9.74 1.60
N GLN A 120 -9.83 9.81 2.87
CA GLN A 120 -10.69 9.67 4.05
C GLN A 120 -11.49 8.36 4.06
N MET A 121 -10.90 7.29 3.50
CA MET A 121 -11.48 5.96 3.46
C MET A 121 -11.07 5.14 4.69
N LEU A 122 -11.91 4.17 5.04
CA LEU A 122 -11.61 3.21 6.11
C LEU A 122 -10.50 2.24 5.66
N LEU A 123 -9.68 1.82 6.61
CA LEU A 123 -8.69 0.77 6.36
C LEU A 123 -9.38 -0.59 6.30
N PRO A 124 -9.02 -1.45 5.34
CA PRO A 124 -9.49 -2.84 5.31
C PRO A 124 -8.98 -3.64 6.51
N GLU A 125 -9.80 -4.56 7.01
CA GLU A 125 -9.46 -5.43 8.14
C GLU A 125 -8.77 -6.74 7.74
N HIS A 126 -8.44 -6.89 6.45
CA HIS A 126 -7.81 -8.08 5.91
C HIS A 126 -6.46 -8.38 6.56
N LYS A 127 -6.15 -9.67 6.68
CA LYS A 127 -4.82 -10.16 7.02
C LYS A 127 -3.98 -10.30 5.76
N VAL A 128 -2.75 -9.82 5.80
CA VAL A 128 -1.79 -9.87 4.69
C VAL A 128 -0.59 -10.72 5.10
N PHE A 129 -0.35 -11.81 4.40
CA PHE A 129 0.83 -12.65 4.61
C PHE A 129 2.00 -12.12 3.77
N ASP A 130 3.12 -11.84 4.43
CA ASP A 130 4.34 -11.41 3.77
C ASP A 130 5.15 -12.64 3.34
N THR A 131 5.30 -12.83 2.04
CA THR A 131 6.05 -13.98 1.50
C THR A 131 7.54 -13.93 1.81
N VAL A 132 8.13 -12.76 2.11
CA VAL A 132 9.51 -12.66 2.63
C VAL A 132 9.61 -13.31 4.00
N THR A 133 8.69 -12.98 4.91
CA THR A 133 8.67 -13.53 6.27
C THR A 133 8.40 -15.04 6.25
N LEU A 134 7.44 -15.48 5.43
CA LEU A 134 7.13 -16.90 5.24
C LEU A 134 8.35 -17.67 4.68
N ALA A 135 9.02 -17.12 3.66
CA ALA A 135 10.20 -17.73 3.08
C ALA A 135 11.36 -17.82 4.09
N ARG A 136 11.57 -16.79 4.92
CA ARG A 136 12.59 -16.83 5.99
C ARG A 136 12.31 -17.91 7.02
N THR A 137 11.05 -18.16 7.34
CA THR A 137 10.65 -19.23 8.28
C THR A 137 10.88 -20.61 7.68
N LEU A 138 10.49 -20.84 6.43
CA LEU A 138 10.49 -22.16 5.81
C LEU A 138 11.80 -22.52 5.13
N ILE A 139 12.57 -21.53 4.67
CA ILE A 139 13.84 -21.70 3.97
C ILE A 139 14.86 -20.71 4.58
N PRO A 140 15.30 -20.94 5.82
CA PRO A 140 16.28 -20.07 6.47
C PRO A 140 17.66 -20.17 5.76
N PHE A 141 18.49 -19.18 6.00
CA PHE A 141 19.90 -19.14 5.56
C PHE A 141 20.11 -18.96 4.04
N LEU A 142 19.13 -18.46 3.29
CA LEU A 142 19.36 -18.04 1.93
C LEU A 142 20.18 -16.73 1.88
N PRO A 143 21.02 -16.52 0.84
CA PRO A 143 21.81 -15.29 0.69
C PRO A 143 20.97 -14.04 0.45
N GLY A 144 19.69 -14.21 0.10
CA GLY A 144 18.73 -13.12 -0.12
C GLY A 144 17.31 -13.64 -0.29
N TYR A 145 16.35 -12.72 -0.09
CA TYR A 145 14.91 -13.01 -0.13
C TYR A 145 14.19 -12.09 -1.11
N ARG A 146 14.86 -11.69 -2.19
CA ARG A 146 14.20 -10.95 -3.29
C ARG A 146 13.28 -11.88 -4.06
N LEU A 147 12.15 -11.37 -4.54
CA LEU A 147 11.11 -12.14 -5.23
C LEU A 147 11.68 -12.99 -6.36
N GLN A 148 12.42 -12.40 -7.28
CA GLN A 148 13.01 -13.09 -8.44
C GLN A 148 13.99 -14.19 -8.03
N GLY A 149 14.80 -13.92 -6.97
CA GLY A 149 15.76 -14.90 -6.45
C GLY A 149 15.07 -16.11 -5.82
N LEU A 150 14.01 -15.89 -5.05
CA LEU A 150 13.20 -16.97 -4.47
C LEU A 150 12.45 -17.75 -5.54
N CYS A 151 11.85 -17.06 -6.52
CA CYS A 151 11.15 -17.70 -7.63
C CYS A 151 12.09 -18.58 -8.45
N ALA A 152 13.32 -18.11 -8.72
CA ALA A 152 14.34 -18.92 -9.40
C ALA A 152 14.76 -20.14 -8.58
N ALA A 153 14.97 -19.98 -7.26
CA ALA A 153 15.38 -21.07 -6.37
C ALA A 153 14.28 -22.14 -6.16
N LEU A 154 13.01 -21.76 -6.28
CA LEU A 154 11.86 -22.63 -6.09
C LEU A 154 11.19 -23.05 -7.41
N GLU A 155 11.82 -22.78 -8.54
CA GLU A 155 11.33 -23.13 -9.88
C GLU A 155 9.92 -22.58 -10.18
N VAL A 156 9.59 -21.40 -9.62
CA VAL A 156 8.41 -20.65 -10.02
C VAL A 156 8.65 -20.08 -11.41
N SER A 157 7.67 -20.23 -12.32
CA SER A 157 7.81 -19.79 -13.71
C SER A 157 8.17 -18.31 -13.79
N LYS A 158 9.10 -17.97 -14.70
CA LYS A 158 9.51 -16.59 -14.96
C LYS A 158 8.38 -15.84 -15.67
N GLY A 159 7.93 -14.72 -15.09
CA GLY A 159 7.06 -13.74 -15.74
C GLY A 159 7.88 -12.59 -16.34
N GLN A 160 7.19 -11.61 -16.94
CA GLN A 160 7.78 -10.32 -17.25
C GLN A 160 7.97 -9.59 -15.90
N GLU A 161 9.22 -9.35 -15.53
CA GLU A 161 9.59 -8.73 -14.26
C GLU A 161 9.22 -7.23 -14.23
N HIS A 162 8.99 -6.72 -13.02
CA HIS A 162 8.75 -5.30 -12.76
C HIS A 162 7.51 -4.72 -13.45
N ARG A 163 6.41 -5.45 -13.35
CA ARG A 163 5.06 -4.97 -13.63
C ARG A 163 4.14 -5.56 -12.55
N ALA A 164 3.37 -4.74 -11.90
CA ALA A 164 2.63 -5.11 -10.70
C ALA A 164 1.81 -6.41 -10.84
N LEU A 165 1.07 -6.63 -11.95
CA LEU A 165 0.34 -7.88 -12.14
C LEU A 165 1.27 -9.09 -12.34
N ALA A 166 2.40 -8.91 -13.04
CA ALA A 166 3.35 -10.00 -13.26
C ALA A 166 4.02 -10.40 -11.93
N ASP A 167 4.42 -9.42 -11.12
CA ASP A 167 5.02 -9.65 -9.81
C ASP A 167 3.98 -10.22 -8.81
N ALA A 168 2.73 -9.79 -8.84
CA ALA A 168 1.64 -10.41 -8.09
C ALA A 168 1.46 -11.91 -8.45
N LYS A 169 1.59 -12.29 -9.73
CA LYS A 169 1.57 -13.69 -10.16
C LYS A 169 2.79 -14.47 -9.68
N LEU A 170 3.96 -13.85 -9.62
CA LEU A 170 5.15 -14.46 -9.01
C LEU A 170 4.96 -14.64 -7.50
N VAL A 171 4.37 -13.67 -6.81
CA VAL A 171 4.00 -13.77 -5.37
C VAL A 171 3.05 -14.94 -5.14
N LYS A 172 2.00 -15.10 -5.96
CA LYS A 172 1.11 -16.27 -5.93
C LYS A 172 1.89 -17.57 -6.08
N GLY A 173 2.71 -17.70 -7.13
CA GLY A 173 3.49 -18.91 -7.40
C GLY A 173 4.46 -19.23 -6.26
N LEU A 174 5.15 -18.21 -5.74
CA LEU A 174 6.04 -18.35 -4.59
C LEU A 174 5.29 -18.83 -3.35
N PHE A 175 4.13 -18.22 -3.04
CA PHE A 175 3.31 -18.62 -1.90
C PHE A 175 2.89 -20.09 -1.97
N LEU A 176 2.40 -20.54 -3.13
CA LEU A 176 2.02 -21.94 -3.33
C LEU A 176 3.20 -22.89 -3.14
N LYS A 177 4.38 -22.55 -3.69
CA LYS A 177 5.61 -23.31 -3.49
C LYS A 177 6.12 -23.33 -2.05
N LEU A 178 5.88 -22.29 -1.30
CA LEU A 178 6.18 -22.26 0.13
C LEU A 178 5.19 -23.13 0.92
N LEU A 179 3.91 -23.13 0.56
CA LEU A 179 2.92 -24.02 1.18
C LEU A 179 3.22 -25.50 0.96
N GLU A 180 3.72 -25.90 -0.21
CA GLU A 180 4.15 -27.28 -0.47
C GLU A 180 5.20 -27.79 0.54
N ARG A 181 5.91 -26.87 1.23
CA ARG A 181 6.93 -27.19 2.25
C ARG A 181 6.38 -27.21 3.68
N THR A 182 5.09 -26.96 3.85
CA THR A 182 4.42 -26.97 5.16
C THR A 182 3.69 -28.31 5.35
N GLU A 183 4.18 -29.15 6.27
CA GLU A 183 3.47 -30.38 6.63
C GLU A 183 2.37 -30.04 7.65
N GLY A 184 1.12 -30.48 7.38
CA GLY A 184 0.00 -30.39 8.31
C GLY A 184 -0.57 -28.97 8.53
N VAL A 185 -0.25 -28.00 7.67
CA VAL A 185 -0.84 -26.66 7.69
C VAL A 185 -2.06 -26.62 6.79
N GLU A 186 -3.23 -26.77 7.38
CA GLU A 186 -4.51 -26.87 6.69
C GLU A 186 -5.42 -25.66 6.94
N THR A 187 -5.15 -24.88 8.00
CA THR A 187 -6.00 -23.74 8.40
C THR A 187 -5.27 -22.41 8.36
N VAL A 188 -6.03 -21.32 8.22
CA VAL A 188 -5.51 -19.94 8.30
C VAL A 188 -4.86 -19.67 9.66
N HIS A 189 -5.39 -20.30 10.72
CA HIS A 189 -4.81 -20.18 12.06
C HIS A 189 -3.41 -20.81 12.11
N GLN A 190 -3.24 -22.04 11.62
CA GLN A 190 -1.94 -22.71 11.57
C GLN A 190 -0.93 -21.95 10.70
N LEU A 191 -1.35 -21.39 9.54
CA LEU A 191 -0.52 -20.54 8.72
C LEU A 191 -0.09 -19.27 9.50
N SER A 192 -1.00 -18.69 10.28
CA SER A 192 -0.70 -17.51 11.12
C SER A 192 0.27 -17.82 12.28
N GLN A 193 0.41 -19.07 12.68
CA GLN A 193 1.41 -19.52 13.65
C GLN A 193 2.80 -19.68 13.02
N LEU A 194 2.87 -20.06 11.75
CA LEU A 194 4.15 -20.14 11.01
C LEU A 194 4.71 -18.76 10.71
N THR A 195 3.84 -17.85 10.32
CA THR A 195 4.22 -16.47 10.01
C THR A 195 3.09 -15.54 10.43
N ARG A 196 3.41 -14.59 11.32
CA ARG A 196 2.42 -13.60 11.75
C ARG A 196 2.01 -12.73 10.56
N PRO A 197 0.72 -12.73 10.17
CA PRO A 197 0.25 -11.82 9.16
C PRO A 197 0.34 -10.38 9.66
N VAL A 198 0.54 -9.46 8.74
CA VAL A 198 0.40 -8.03 8.97
C VAL A 198 -1.00 -7.57 8.59
N SER A 199 -1.39 -6.39 9.03
CA SER A 199 -2.63 -5.71 8.66
C SER A 199 -2.32 -4.34 8.05
N PHE A 200 -3.33 -3.66 7.53
CA PHE A 200 -3.20 -2.28 7.06
C PHE A 200 -2.80 -1.32 8.20
N LEU A 201 -3.12 -1.65 9.46
CA LEU A 201 -2.69 -0.89 10.64
C LEU A 201 -1.19 -1.03 10.96
N ASP A 202 -0.53 -2.08 10.48
CA ASP A 202 0.90 -2.29 10.68
C ASP A 202 1.76 -1.50 9.67
N ALA A 203 1.14 -0.83 8.69
CA ALA A 203 1.84 0.04 7.76
C ALA A 203 2.64 1.11 8.50
N LYS A 204 3.82 1.46 7.97
CA LYS A 204 4.70 2.49 8.56
C LYS A 204 4.19 3.92 8.33
N VAL A 205 2.89 4.09 8.25
CA VAL A 205 2.15 5.36 8.13
C VAL A 205 0.95 5.27 9.04
N SER A 206 0.88 6.12 10.05
CA SER A 206 -0.22 6.14 11.03
C SER A 206 -0.96 7.46 10.97
N ARG A 207 -2.29 7.44 11.02
CA ARG A 207 -3.10 8.63 11.18
C ARG A 207 -2.94 9.16 12.61
N MET A 208 -2.77 10.47 12.74
CA MET A 208 -2.52 11.15 14.00
C MET A 208 -3.49 12.32 14.16
N GLU A 209 -3.68 12.74 15.41
CA GLU A 209 -4.24 14.06 15.73
C GLU A 209 -3.16 15.14 15.56
N ALA A 210 -3.58 16.39 15.40
CA ALA A 210 -2.65 17.51 15.30
C ALA A 210 -1.82 17.66 16.59
N PRO A 211 -0.50 17.83 16.49
CA PRO A 211 0.33 18.07 17.67
C PRO A 211 0.09 19.50 18.22
N PRO A 212 0.56 19.78 19.45
CA PRO A 212 0.48 21.10 20.07
C PRO A 212 0.95 22.22 19.12
N GLY A 213 0.12 23.25 18.98
CA GLY A 213 0.33 24.36 18.05
C GLY A 213 -0.23 24.18 16.64
N PHE A 214 -0.87 23.04 16.38
CA PHE A 214 -1.52 22.73 15.09
C PHE A 214 -2.98 22.27 15.27
N GLU A 215 -3.58 22.42 16.44
CA GLU A 215 -4.90 21.89 16.80
C GLU A 215 -6.01 22.37 15.87
N GLU A 216 -5.87 23.61 15.33
CA GLU A 216 -6.82 24.14 14.36
C GLU A 216 -6.87 23.36 13.04
N LEU A 217 -5.81 22.58 12.72
CA LEU A 217 -5.79 21.73 11.54
C LEU A 217 -6.77 20.56 11.65
N ASP A 218 -7.00 20.00 12.86
CA ASP A 218 -8.00 18.95 13.07
C ASP A 218 -9.41 19.48 12.79
N ALA A 219 -9.73 20.66 13.32
CA ALA A 219 -11.01 21.31 13.05
C ALA A 219 -11.17 21.68 11.56
N ALA A 220 -10.09 22.08 10.89
CA ALA A 220 -10.10 22.35 9.46
C ALA A 220 -10.30 21.08 8.64
N LEU A 221 -9.70 19.96 9.07
CA LEU A 221 -9.83 18.66 8.45
C LEU A 221 -11.25 18.12 8.58
N GLU A 222 -11.84 18.14 9.77
CA GLU A 222 -13.21 17.70 10.03
C GLU A 222 -14.24 18.52 9.25
N ALA A 223 -14.03 19.83 9.14
CA ALA A 223 -14.91 20.74 8.43
C ALA A 223 -14.58 20.89 6.93
N GLU A 224 -13.63 20.13 6.40
CA GLU A 224 -13.11 20.20 5.02
C GLU A 224 -12.71 21.62 4.59
N ARG A 225 -12.26 22.46 5.53
CA ARG A 225 -11.91 23.86 5.27
C ARG A 225 -10.51 23.96 4.70
N ALA A 226 -10.36 24.87 3.73
CA ALA A 226 -9.05 25.22 3.22
C ALA A 226 -8.21 25.98 4.27
N VAL A 227 -6.91 25.80 4.16
CA VAL A 227 -5.91 26.39 5.03
C VAL A 227 -4.85 27.05 4.15
N GLU A 228 -4.46 28.27 4.47
CA GLU A 228 -3.30 28.92 3.89
C GLU A 228 -2.08 28.56 4.74
N ILE A 229 -1.04 28.00 4.13
CA ILE A 229 0.21 27.61 4.81
C ILE A 229 1.41 28.34 4.21
N VAL A 230 2.33 28.78 5.06
CA VAL A 230 3.67 29.22 4.67
C VAL A 230 4.66 28.09 4.95
N TYR A 231 5.25 27.53 3.90
CA TYR A 231 6.06 26.32 3.98
C TYR A 231 7.53 26.57 3.62
N ALA A 232 8.45 26.19 4.51
CA ALA A 232 9.89 26.32 4.28
C ALA A 232 10.46 25.14 3.48
N GLY A 233 11.23 25.43 2.45
CA GLY A 233 11.98 24.42 1.67
C GLY A 233 11.20 23.78 0.52
N GLY A 234 10.15 24.45 0.03
CA GLY A 234 9.50 24.08 -1.22
C GLY A 234 10.19 24.70 -2.43
N THR A 235 10.04 24.08 -3.61
CA THR A 235 10.62 24.56 -4.88
C THR A 235 10.05 25.88 -5.38
N LYS A 236 8.91 26.35 -4.82
CA LYS A 236 8.20 27.57 -5.22
C LYS A 236 8.31 28.71 -4.19
N GLY A 237 9.36 28.71 -3.36
CA GLY A 237 9.61 29.80 -2.40
C GLY A 237 8.66 29.82 -1.19
N PRO A 238 8.73 30.88 -0.35
CA PRO A 238 7.98 31.01 0.90
C PRO A 238 6.55 31.54 0.74
N GLU A 239 6.09 31.74 -0.49
CA GLU A 239 4.76 32.27 -0.75
C GLU A 239 3.67 31.40 -0.11
N PRO A 240 2.62 32.01 0.49
CA PRO A 240 1.51 31.29 1.06
C PRO A 240 0.83 30.37 0.04
N ARG A 241 0.43 29.19 0.50
CA ARG A 241 -0.24 28.17 -0.35
C ARG A 241 -1.58 27.80 0.24
N ARG A 242 -2.58 27.87 -0.59
CA ARG A 242 -3.90 27.35 -0.25
C ARG A 242 -3.92 25.84 -0.38
N VAL A 243 -4.25 25.13 0.69
CA VAL A 243 -4.34 23.66 0.73
C VAL A 243 -5.61 23.24 1.42
N THR A 244 -6.19 22.11 1.03
CA THR A 244 -7.29 21.47 1.78
C THR A 244 -6.72 20.25 2.51
N PRO A 245 -6.70 20.27 3.86
CA PRO A 245 -6.27 19.13 4.69
C PRO A 245 -7.05 17.85 4.36
N ARG A 246 -6.37 16.71 4.39
CA ARG A 246 -6.94 15.38 4.17
C ARG A 246 -6.67 14.45 5.35
N ALA A 247 -5.45 14.48 5.88
CA ALA A 247 -5.04 13.73 7.06
C ALA A 247 -3.80 14.35 7.70
N ILE A 248 -3.62 14.13 8.98
CA ILE A 248 -2.33 14.27 9.66
C ILE A 248 -1.80 12.86 9.86
N VAL A 249 -0.56 12.62 9.45
CA VAL A 249 0.05 11.29 9.51
C VAL A 249 1.47 11.36 10.10
N GLU A 250 1.85 10.28 10.80
CA GLU A 250 3.22 10.03 11.21
C GLU A 250 3.85 9.03 10.26
N SER A 251 5.09 9.26 9.86
CA SER A 251 5.91 8.30 9.14
C SER A 251 7.38 8.52 9.44
N SER A 252 8.06 7.45 9.86
CA SER A 252 9.50 7.44 10.17
C SER A 252 9.91 8.51 11.21
N GLY A 253 9.09 8.72 12.23
CA GLY A 253 9.34 9.69 13.31
C GLY A 253 9.05 11.14 12.94
N PHE A 254 8.38 11.40 11.81
CA PHE A 254 8.01 12.76 11.41
C PHE A 254 6.52 12.87 11.12
N MET A 255 5.93 14.00 11.53
CA MET A 255 4.54 14.31 11.27
C MET A 255 4.39 15.12 9.99
N TYR A 256 3.36 14.78 9.21
CA TYR A 256 3.04 15.41 7.93
C TYR A 256 1.55 15.76 7.86
N LEU A 257 1.26 16.90 7.25
CA LEU A 257 -0.06 17.23 6.75
C LEU A 257 -0.18 16.69 5.32
N ALA A 258 -1.02 15.69 5.10
CA ALA A 258 -1.49 15.31 3.78
C ALA A 258 -2.59 16.30 3.36
N ALA A 259 -2.43 16.96 2.22
CA ALA A 259 -3.38 17.98 1.78
C ALA A 259 -3.42 18.09 0.27
N TYR A 260 -4.58 18.46 -0.28
CA TYR A 260 -4.71 18.88 -1.68
C TYR A 260 -4.18 20.32 -1.83
N CYS A 261 -3.17 20.50 -2.67
CA CYS A 261 -2.57 21.80 -2.95
C CYS A 261 -3.27 22.45 -4.14
N HIS A 262 -3.98 23.57 -3.90
CA HIS A 262 -4.68 24.30 -4.97
C HIS A 262 -3.75 24.99 -5.97
N VAL A 263 -2.49 25.25 -5.58
CA VAL A 263 -1.49 25.86 -6.46
C VAL A 263 -0.92 24.83 -7.46
N ASP A 264 -0.73 23.58 -6.98
CA ASP A 264 -0.16 22.51 -7.80
C ASP A 264 -1.22 21.58 -8.40
N GLY A 265 -2.49 21.72 -7.99
CA GLY A 265 -3.62 20.92 -8.48
C GLY A 265 -3.58 19.44 -8.07
N ARG A 266 -2.83 19.07 -7.03
CA ARG A 266 -2.61 17.67 -6.61
C ARG A 266 -2.44 17.49 -5.11
N ASN A 267 -2.52 16.24 -4.65
CA ASN A 267 -2.21 15.91 -3.27
C ASN A 267 -0.71 16.04 -2.98
N LYS A 268 -0.38 16.58 -1.81
CA LYS A 268 1.00 16.80 -1.36
C LYS A 268 1.15 16.52 0.12
N MET A 269 2.39 16.24 0.52
CA MET A 269 2.78 16.06 1.91
C MET A 269 3.59 17.25 2.41
N TYR A 270 3.14 17.85 3.49
CA TYR A 270 3.81 18.98 4.14
C TYR A 270 4.28 18.55 5.52
N ARG A 271 5.59 18.41 5.71
CA ARG A 271 6.15 18.09 7.03
C ARG A 271 5.82 19.21 8.01
N LEU A 272 5.14 18.92 9.13
CA LEU A 272 4.62 19.94 10.06
C LEU A 272 5.75 20.85 10.57
N SER A 273 6.92 20.30 10.92
CA SER A 273 8.07 21.08 11.39
C SER A 273 8.61 22.10 10.38
N ARG A 274 8.16 22.08 9.12
CA ARG A 274 8.51 23.04 8.07
C ARG A 274 7.39 24.04 7.75
N ILE A 275 6.23 23.91 8.35
CA ILE A 275 5.16 24.90 8.29
C ILE A 275 5.56 26.05 9.23
N LYS A 276 5.77 27.22 8.71
CA LYS A 276 6.17 28.42 9.46
C LYS A 276 5.00 29.12 10.09
N SER A 277 3.90 29.16 9.39
CA SER A 277 2.60 29.65 9.86
C SER A 277 1.50 29.05 9.02
N PHE A 278 0.31 29.00 9.59
CA PHE A 278 -0.91 28.62 8.85
C PHE A 278 -2.10 29.44 9.34
N ARG A 279 -3.11 29.55 8.51
CA ARG A 279 -4.38 30.21 8.81
C ARG A 279 -5.53 29.43 8.19
N VAL A 280 -6.48 29.02 9.00
CA VAL A 280 -7.70 28.39 8.52
C VAL A 280 -8.60 29.44 7.89
N GLU A 281 -9.11 29.20 6.67
CA GLU A 281 -10.02 30.11 5.99
C GLU A 281 -11.35 30.24 6.77
N ALA A 282 -11.87 31.45 6.84
CA ALA A 282 -13.21 31.69 7.37
C ALA A 282 -14.27 30.98 6.51
N ARG A 283 -15.45 30.72 7.11
CA ARG A 283 -16.60 30.18 6.37
C ARG A 283 -17.12 31.22 5.39
#